data_293c2cd06fdd86f2b52bee6dc9d30ccb
#
_entry.id   293c2cd06fdd86f2b52bee6dc9d30ccb
#
_cell.length_a   1.000
_cell.length_b   1.000
_cell.length_c   1.000
_cell.angle_alpha   90.00
_cell.angle_beta   90.00
_cell.angle_gamma   90.00
#
_symmetry.space_group_name_H-M   'P 1'
#
loop_
_entity.id
_entity.type
_entity.pdbx_description
1 polymer ?
#
loop_
_entity_poly.entity_id
_entity_poly.type
_entity_poly.pdbx_seq_one_letter_code
_entity_poly.pdbx_strand_id
1 'polypeptide(L)'
;MTKEKSTVPRLRFPGFTDAWKQRKLGEVADFSIKTNSLSRDKLSSYFYEVQNIHYGDILTKYDAILDVCNKELPSIIGSTISDFADALLSEGDIVFADAAEDSTVGKAIEVRNFKGKNVVSGLHTIVARPKVSYAPYYLGYLINSTAYHNQILPLMQGTKVSSISKANLKSTTVVFPTLPEQEVIGSFFSDLDQLITLHQRKLDDVKELKKALLQKMFPKGNGNDFPELRFPEFTDAWKQRKLGEFMKESKILGSKGDIARKLTVRLWGRGVVSKKEIYSGSSATQYYIRKSGQFIYGKLDFLNQAFGIIPPELDGYESTLDSPAFDLLKGINGQFLLEFVSRKEFYYYQGNIANGSRKAKRIHTE
;
A
#
# COMPACT_ATOMS: atom_id res chain seq x y z
N MET A 1 -43.39 1.18 -10.92
CA MET A 1 -43.15 2.18 -9.86
C MET A 1 -41.64 2.33 -9.71
N THR A 2 -41.08 3.37 -10.32
CA THR A 2 -39.67 3.76 -10.16
C THR A 2 -39.50 4.26 -8.72
N LYS A 3 -38.73 3.54 -7.90
CA LYS A 3 -38.33 4.05 -6.58
C LYS A 3 -37.56 5.35 -6.82
N GLU A 4 -38.13 6.48 -6.40
CA GLU A 4 -37.37 7.73 -6.30
C GLU A 4 -36.11 7.45 -5.48
N LYS A 5 -34.94 7.64 -6.10
CA LYS A 5 -33.68 7.53 -5.40
C LYS A 5 -33.64 8.62 -4.35
N SER A 6 -33.53 8.24 -3.08
CA SER A 6 -33.34 9.18 -1.99
C SER A 6 -32.14 10.08 -2.27
N THR A 7 -32.35 11.39 -2.26
CA THR A 7 -31.31 12.41 -2.41
C THR A 7 -30.68 12.79 -1.07
N VAL A 8 -31.03 12.10 0.00
CA VAL A 8 -30.48 12.30 1.35
C VAL A 8 -29.50 11.15 1.66
N PRO A 9 -28.25 11.43 2.01
CA PRO A 9 -27.29 10.40 2.38
C PRO A 9 -27.67 9.72 3.68
N ARG A 10 -27.26 8.45 3.85
CA ARG A 10 -27.53 7.67 5.08
C ARG A 10 -26.77 8.18 6.31
N LEU A 11 -25.60 8.77 6.11
CA LEU A 11 -24.78 9.41 7.14
C LEU A 11 -24.60 10.88 6.76
N ARG A 12 -24.80 11.76 7.72
CA ARG A 12 -24.77 13.21 7.51
C ARG A 12 -24.26 13.93 8.75
N PHE A 13 -23.60 15.05 8.55
CA PHE A 13 -23.21 15.91 9.67
C PHE A 13 -24.45 16.53 10.33
N PRO A 14 -24.46 16.71 11.65
CA PRO A 14 -25.56 17.36 12.36
C PRO A 14 -25.82 18.77 11.84
N GLY A 15 -27.09 19.18 11.80
CA GLY A 15 -27.50 20.53 11.37
C GLY A 15 -27.86 20.67 9.90
N PHE A 16 -27.57 19.67 9.06
CA PHE A 16 -27.94 19.69 7.66
C PHE A 16 -29.13 18.76 7.40
N THR A 17 -30.23 19.28 6.88
CA THR A 17 -31.50 18.54 6.67
C THR A 17 -31.99 18.57 5.24
N ASP A 18 -31.57 19.56 4.41
CA ASP A 18 -32.06 19.77 3.07
C ASP A 18 -31.69 18.62 2.12
N ALA A 19 -32.60 18.26 1.23
CA ALA A 19 -32.33 17.28 0.18
C ALA A 19 -31.22 17.79 -0.78
N TRP A 20 -30.33 16.89 -1.19
CA TRP A 20 -29.27 17.23 -2.13
C TRP A 20 -29.84 17.42 -3.54
N LYS A 21 -29.41 18.47 -4.22
CA LYS A 21 -29.77 18.73 -5.63
C LYS A 21 -28.99 17.84 -6.56
N GLN A 22 -29.63 17.31 -7.60
CA GLN A 22 -29.00 16.50 -8.63
C GLN A 22 -28.89 17.27 -9.94
N ARG A 23 -27.75 17.18 -10.60
CA ARG A 23 -27.53 17.79 -11.94
C ARG A 23 -26.60 16.91 -12.77
N LYS A 24 -26.73 16.96 -14.09
CA LYS A 24 -25.76 16.29 -14.97
C LYS A 24 -24.40 16.99 -14.89
N LEU A 25 -23.33 16.22 -14.92
CA LEU A 25 -21.97 16.78 -14.88
C LEU A 25 -21.72 17.75 -16.05
N GLY A 26 -22.24 17.45 -17.23
CA GLY A 26 -22.16 18.34 -18.41
C GLY A 26 -22.89 19.70 -18.30
N GLU A 27 -23.84 19.81 -17.36
CA GLU A 27 -24.51 21.07 -17.05
C GLU A 27 -23.69 21.98 -16.14
N VAL A 28 -22.92 21.37 -15.21
CA VAL A 28 -22.18 22.08 -14.14
C VAL A 28 -20.69 22.21 -14.41
N ALA A 29 -20.17 21.58 -15.45
CA ALA A 29 -18.77 21.66 -15.84
C ALA A 29 -18.57 21.90 -17.34
N ASP A 30 -17.46 22.57 -17.66
CA ASP A 30 -16.96 22.75 -19.02
C ASP A 30 -15.91 21.67 -19.33
N PHE A 31 -16.03 21.11 -20.54
CA PHE A 31 -15.15 20.06 -21.06
C PHE A 31 -14.33 20.52 -22.28
N SER A 32 -14.25 21.83 -22.52
CA SER A 32 -13.51 22.39 -23.65
C SER A 32 -12.00 22.44 -23.44
N ILE A 33 -11.53 22.31 -22.20
CA ILE A 33 -10.10 22.37 -21.89
C ILE A 33 -9.36 21.27 -22.67
N LYS A 34 -8.32 21.67 -23.39
CA LYS A 34 -7.53 20.76 -24.20
C LYS A 34 -6.62 19.90 -23.35
N THR A 35 -6.35 18.69 -23.81
CA THR A 35 -5.38 17.77 -23.23
C THR A 35 -4.32 17.46 -24.27
N ASN A 36 -3.09 17.19 -23.86
CA ASN A 36 -2.03 16.80 -24.78
C ASN A 36 -1.95 15.27 -24.92
N SER A 37 -1.32 14.81 -26.01
CA SER A 37 -1.14 13.40 -26.32
C SER A 37 0.31 12.91 -26.10
N LEU A 38 1.08 13.63 -25.31
CA LEU A 38 2.49 13.32 -25.08
C LEU A 38 2.64 12.03 -24.26
N SER A 39 3.47 11.13 -24.76
CA SER A 39 3.85 9.90 -24.08
C SER A 39 4.90 10.15 -22.98
N ARG A 40 5.11 9.17 -22.11
CA ARG A 40 6.00 9.31 -20.94
C ARG A 40 7.47 9.64 -21.29
N ASP A 41 7.95 9.26 -22.45
CA ASP A 41 9.31 9.59 -22.93
C ASP A 41 9.51 11.10 -23.19
N LYS A 42 8.44 11.85 -23.34
CA LYS A 42 8.45 13.32 -23.45
C LYS A 42 8.37 14.04 -22.12
N LEU A 43 8.32 13.30 -21.01
CA LEU A 43 8.24 13.84 -19.65
C LEU A 43 9.55 13.60 -18.90
N SER A 44 9.92 14.57 -18.05
CA SER A 44 11.14 14.54 -17.26
C SER A 44 10.85 14.85 -15.79
N SER A 45 11.65 14.30 -14.89
CA SER A 45 11.70 14.72 -13.49
C SER A 45 12.46 16.05 -13.30
N TYR A 46 13.25 16.48 -14.29
CA TYR A 46 13.84 17.81 -14.27
C TYR A 46 12.77 18.87 -14.52
N PHE A 47 12.91 20.02 -13.86
CA PHE A 47 11.96 21.11 -13.99
C PHE A 47 12.03 21.78 -15.36
N TYR A 48 10.86 21.97 -15.98
CA TYR A 48 10.58 22.82 -17.14
C TYR A 48 9.36 23.70 -16.80
N GLU A 49 9.07 24.69 -17.64
CA GLU A 49 8.00 25.67 -17.37
C GLU A 49 6.60 25.05 -17.21
N VAL A 50 6.32 23.93 -17.88
CA VAL A 50 4.99 23.31 -17.89
C VAL A 50 5.08 21.88 -17.34
N GLN A 51 4.32 21.60 -16.30
CA GLN A 51 4.17 20.28 -15.71
C GLN A 51 2.95 19.55 -16.30
N ASN A 52 3.00 18.21 -16.25
CA ASN A 52 1.98 17.36 -16.89
C ASN A 52 1.36 16.36 -15.92
N ILE A 53 0.04 16.21 -15.98
CA ILE A 53 -0.69 15.16 -15.28
C ILE A 53 -0.97 14.02 -16.25
N HIS A 54 -0.33 12.87 -16.06
CA HIS A 54 -0.51 11.70 -16.90
C HIS A 54 -1.58 10.76 -16.30
N TYR A 55 -2.43 10.14 -17.13
CA TYR A 55 -3.50 9.26 -16.66
C TYR A 55 -3.03 8.14 -15.71
N GLY A 56 -1.90 7.50 -16.03
CA GLY A 56 -1.35 6.45 -15.19
C GLY A 56 -0.94 6.93 -13.79
N ASP A 57 -0.58 8.21 -13.62
CA ASP A 57 -0.30 8.78 -12.30
C ASP A 57 -1.60 9.07 -11.54
N ILE A 58 -2.68 9.45 -12.22
CA ILE A 58 -4.02 9.53 -11.63
C ILE A 58 -4.45 8.16 -11.08
N LEU A 59 -4.25 7.10 -11.85
CA LEU A 59 -4.65 5.75 -11.45
C LEU A 59 -3.87 5.21 -10.26
N THR A 60 -2.55 5.52 -10.17
CA THR A 60 -1.63 4.79 -9.28
C THR A 60 -0.99 5.62 -8.17
N LYS A 61 -0.90 6.96 -8.32
CA LYS A 61 -0.08 7.80 -7.42
C LYS A 61 -0.88 8.88 -6.69
N TYR A 62 -1.99 9.33 -7.26
CA TYR A 62 -2.74 10.44 -6.70
C TYR A 62 -4.03 9.96 -6.05
N ASP A 63 -4.34 10.59 -4.92
CA ASP A 63 -5.61 10.47 -4.23
C ASP A 63 -6.69 11.35 -4.91
N ALA A 64 -7.81 11.57 -4.26
CA ALA A 64 -8.91 12.37 -4.83
C ALA A 64 -8.54 13.85 -5.03
N ILE A 65 -7.58 14.35 -4.26
CA ILE A 65 -7.10 15.75 -4.32
C ILE A 65 -5.62 15.75 -4.70
N LEU A 66 -5.26 16.49 -5.72
CA LEU A 66 -3.88 16.74 -6.10
C LEU A 66 -3.44 18.13 -5.64
N ASP A 67 -2.62 18.20 -4.61
CA ASP A 67 -1.90 19.41 -4.21
C ASP A 67 -0.70 19.60 -5.15
N VAL A 68 -0.86 20.48 -6.13
CA VAL A 68 0.13 20.73 -7.18
C VAL A 68 1.44 21.27 -6.61
N CYS A 69 1.39 22.09 -5.56
CA CYS A 69 2.60 22.65 -4.94
C CYS A 69 3.45 21.61 -4.25
N ASN A 70 2.79 20.69 -3.53
CA ASN A 70 3.45 19.74 -2.63
C ASN A 70 3.71 18.37 -3.27
N LYS A 71 3.25 18.15 -4.52
CA LYS A 71 3.54 16.92 -5.27
C LYS A 71 4.57 17.19 -6.37
N GLU A 72 5.44 16.21 -6.58
CA GLU A 72 6.33 16.21 -7.73
C GLU A 72 5.56 15.76 -8.96
N LEU A 73 5.42 16.67 -9.92
CA LEU A 73 4.81 16.40 -11.22
C LEU A 73 5.89 16.37 -12.28
N PRO A 74 5.83 15.44 -13.25
CA PRO A 74 6.77 15.45 -14.36
C PRO A 74 6.53 16.70 -15.23
N SER A 75 7.62 17.28 -15.74
CA SER A 75 7.59 18.41 -16.65
C SER A 75 7.70 17.96 -18.09
N ILE A 76 7.10 18.71 -19.01
CA ILE A 76 7.21 18.46 -20.46
C ILE A 76 8.55 19.00 -20.95
N ILE A 77 9.37 18.13 -21.55
CA ILE A 77 10.71 18.47 -22.02
C ILE A 77 10.67 19.59 -23.05
N GLY A 78 11.41 20.69 -22.80
CA GLY A 78 11.58 21.81 -23.73
C GLY A 78 10.32 22.66 -23.96
N SER A 79 9.27 22.50 -23.16
CA SER A 79 8.02 23.26 -23.29
C SER A 79 8.09 24.65 -22.68
N THR A 80 7.31 25.56 -23.27
CA THR A 80 7.04 26.89 -22.77
C THR A 80 5.55 27.05 -22.44
N ILE A 81 5.20 28.04 -21.64
CA ILE A 81 3.78 28.33 -21.30
C ILE A 81 2.96 28.66 -22.55
N SER A 82 3.57 29.35 -23.54
CA SER A 82 2.92 29.73 -24.79
C SER A 82 2.46 28.52 -25.62
N ASP A 83 3.13 27.36 -25.50
CA ASP A 83 2.76 26.15 -26.25
C ASP A 83 1.43 25.55 -25.75
N PHE A 84 1.03 25.91 -24.52
CA PHE A 84 -0.13 25.32 -23.83
C PHE A 84 -1.08 26.35 -23.24
N ALA A 85 -1.09 27.60 -23.72
CA ALA A 85 -1.83 28.70 -23.11
C ALA A 85 -3.34 28.42 -22.92
N ASP A 86 -3.98 27.69 -23.85
CA ASP A 86 -5.41 27.32 -23.81
C ASP A 86 -5.67 25.91 -23.20
N ALA A 87 -4.63 25.26 -22.69
CA ALA A 87 -4.68 23.95 -22.05
C ALA A 87 -4.33 23.98 -20.55
N LEU A 88 -3.98 25.14 -20.01
CA LEU A 88 -3.60 25.28 -18.60
C LEU A 88 -4.77 24.96 -17.67
N LEU A 89 -4.46 24.13 -16.66
CA LEU A 89 -5.39 23.82 -15.60
C LEU A 89 -5.51 24.97 -14.60
N SER A 90 -6.62 25.01 -13.91
CA SER A 90 -6.97 26.02 -12.91
C SER A 90 -7.39 25.36 -11.59
N GLU A 91 -7.41 26.13 -10.51
CA GLU A 91 -7.91 25.69 -9.19
C GLU A 91 -9.31 25.08 -9.33
N GLY A 92 -9.44 23.85 -8.83
CA GLY A 92 -10.70 23.12 -8.81
C GLY A 92 -11.06 22.39 -10.10
N ASP A 93 -10.21 22.40 -11.12
CA ASP A 93 -10.42 21.52 -12.28
C ASP A 93 -10.40 20.06 -11.84
N ILE A 94 -11.31 19.28 -12.42
CA ILE A 94 -11.36 17.83 -12.22
C ILE A 94 -10.73 17.16 -13.45
N VAL A 95 -9.71 16.34 -13.20
CA VAL A 95 -9.01 15.59 -14.26
C VAL A 95 -9.30 14.11 -14.11
N PHE A 96 -10.01 13.55 -15.10
CA PHE A 96 -10.35 12.12 -15.16
C PHE A 96 -9.29 11.34 -15.94
N ALA A 97 -8.97 10.14 -15.51
CA ALA A 97 -8.32 9.13 -16.35
C ALA A 97 -9.39 8.48 -17.23
N ASP A 98 -9.30 8.67 -18.54
CA ASP A 98 -10.33 8.17 -19.47
C ASP A 98 -10.10 6.72 -19.90
N ALA A 99 -8.96 6.13 -19.59
CA ALA A 99 -8.61 4.76 -19.93
C ALA A 99 -7.86 4.05 -18.77
N ALA A 100 -8.16 2.75 -18.58
CA ALA A 100 -7.44 1.85 -17.66
C ALA A 100 -7.58 0.40 -18.12
N GLU A 101 -6.72 -0.49 -17.60
CA GLU A 101 -6.79 -1.94 -17.88
C GLU A 101 -7.82 -2.67 -16.98
N ASP A 102 -8.42 -1.98 -16.03
CA ASP A 102 -9.36 -2.52 -15.06
C ASP A 102 -10.56 -1.56 -14.84
N SER A 103 -11.34 -1.81 -13.79
CA SER A 103 -12.51 -1.01 -13.45
C SER A 103 -12.19 0.39 -12.88
N THR A 104 -10.93 0.81 -12.81
CA THR A 104 -10.54 2.14 -12.29
C THR A 104 -10.71 3.28 -13.32
N VAL A 105 -11.18 2.98 -14.53
CA VAL A 105 -11.56 3.99 -15.52
C VAL A 105 -12.48 5.03 -14.90
N GLY A 106 -12.19 6.31 -15.17
CA GLY A 106 -12.94 7.41 -14.60
C GLY A 106 -12.53 7.82 -13.20
N LYS A 107 -11.48 7.21 -12.62
CA LYS A 107 -10.82 7.79 -11.44
C LYS A 107 -10.40 9.20 -11.76
N ALA A 108 -10.60 10.12 -10.85
CA ALA A 108 -10.33 11.54 -11.08
C ALA A 108 -9.59 12.18 -9.91
N ILE A 109 -9.01 13.33 -10.18
CA ILE A 109 -8.38 14.20 -9.18
C ILE A 109 -8.95 15.60 -9.29
N GLU A 110 -9.15 16.25 -8.18
CA GLU A 110 -9.40 17.69 -8.10
C GLU A 110 -8.05 18.39 -7.90
N VAL A 111 -7.67 19.28 -8.81
CA VAL A 111 -6.36 19.96 -8.74
C VAL A 111 -6.45 21.22 -7.90
N ARG A 112 -5.51 21.38 -6.97
CA ARG A 112 -5.48 22.48 -6.01
C ARG A 112 -4.06 22.99 -5.75
N ASN A 113 -3.96 24.21 -5.23
CA ASN A 113 -2.73 24.77 -4.66
C ASN A 113 -1.59 24.89 -5.68
N PHE A 114 -1.83 25.58 -6.78
CA PHE A 114 -0.85 25.74 -7.88
C PHE A 114 0.39 26.58 -7.48
N LYS A 115 0.21 27.63 -6.66
CA LYS A 115 1.30 28.57 -6.26
C LYS A 115 2.19 29.01 -7.44
N GLY A 116 1.56 29.34 -8.56
CA GLY A 116 2.25 29.83 -9.76
C GLY A 116 2.86 28.74 -10.66
N LYS A 117 2.65 27.46 -10.37
CA LYS A 117 3.02 26.37 -11.28
C LYS A 117 2.06 26.29 -12.45
N ASN A 118 2.60 26.02 -13.65
CA ASN A 118 1.81 25.80 -14.86
C ASN A 118 1.64 24.31 -15.10
N VAL A 119 0.41 23.84 -15.13
CA VAL A 119 0.10 22.42 -15.23
C VAL A 119 -0.91 22.18 -16.33
N VAL A 120 -0.70 21.15 -17.12
CA VAL A 120 -1.62 20.70 -18.17
C VAL A 120 -2.03 19.25 -17.98
N SER A 121 -3.12 18.87 -18.59
CA SER A 121 -3.62 17.51 -18.60
C SER A 121 -3.06 16.74 -19.78
N GLY A 122 -2.57 15.55 -19.55
CA GLY A 122 -1.82 14.72 -20.51
C GLY A 122 -2.66 13.68 -21.23
N LEU A 123 -1.95 12.72 -21.81
CA LEU A 123 -2.51 11.61 -22.55
C LEU A 123 -3.55 10.83 -21.72
N HIS A 124 -4.64 10.42 -22.38
CA HIS A 124 -5.73 9.66 -21.78
C HIS A 124 -6.34 10.32 -20.53
N THR A 125 -6.57 11.64 -20.65
CA THR A 125 -7.26 12.40 -19.61
C THR A 125 -8.39 13.23 -20.19
N ILE A 126 -9.39 13.52 -19.35
CA ILE A 126 -10.49 14.44 -19.67
C ILE A 126 -10.58 15.46 -18.55
N VAL A 127 -10.58 16.74 -18.89
CA VAL A 127 -10.74 17.83 -17.92
C VAL A 127 -12.19 18.27 -17.87
N ALA A 128 -12.72 18.38 -16.65
CA ALA A 128 -14.01 19.00 -16.37
C ALA A 128 -13.78 20.24 -15.48
N ARG A 129 -13.88 21.42 -16.04
CA ARG A 129 -13.78 22.70 -15.33
C ARG A 129 -15.14 23.12 -14.80
N PRO A 130 -15.33 23.25 -13.50
CA PRO A 130 -16.62 23.65 -12.97
C PRO A 130 -17.06 25.05 -13.42
N LYS A 131 -18.35 25.16 -13.74
CA LYS A 131 -19.01 26.43 -14.10
C LYS A 131 -19.80 27.02 -12.94
N VAL A 132 -20.04 26.22 -11.89
CA VAL A 132 -20.80 26.64 -10.71
C VAL A 132 -19.87 26.66 -9.52
N SER A 133 -20.18 27.51 -8.55
CA SER A 133 -19.43 27.54 -7.29
C SER A 133 -19.71 26.28 -6.49
N TYR A 134 -18.66 25.66 -5.97
CA TYR A 134 -18.72 24.56 -4.99
C TYR A 134 -17.52 24.66 -4.04
N ALA A 135 -17.64 23.98 -2.91
CA ALA A 135 -16.61 24.02 -1.89
C ALA A 135 -15.36 23.23 -2.31
N PRO A 136 -14.16 23.69 -1.94
CA PRO A 136 -12.91 22.98 -2.19
C PRO A 136 -12.98 21.52 -1.72
N TYR A 137 -12.33 20.62 -2.48
CA TYR A 137 -12.21 19.18 -2.22
C TYR A 137 -13.50 18.36 -2.42
N TYR A 138 -14.67 19.00 -2.34
CA TYR A 138 -15.97 18.29 -2.38
C TYR A 138 -16.13 17.42 -3.63
N LEU A 139 -15.89 17.98 -4.82
CA LEU A 139 -16.08 17.25 -6.08
C LEU A 139 -15.04 16.15 -6.25
N GLY A 140 -13.81 16.35 -5.85
CA GLY A 140 -12.78 15.32 -5.88
C GLY A 140 -13.21 14.06 -5.12
N TYR A 141 -13.72 14.20 -3.90
CA TYR A 141 -14.22 13.07 -3.12
C TYR A 141 -15.52 12.49 -3.63
N LEU A 142 -16.48 13.33 -4.06
CA LEU A 142 -17.74 12.89 -4.63
C LEU A 142 -17.52 11.97 -5.84
N ILE A 143 -16.69 12.42 -6.80
CA ILE A 143 -16.45 11.73 -8.06
C ILE A 143 -15.71 10.40 -7.84
N ASN A 144 -14.84 10.31 -6.84
CA ASN A 144 -14.17 9.07 -6.47
C ASN A 144 -15.01 8.17 -5.53
N SER A 145 -16.21 8.60 -5.16
CA SER A 145 -17.10 7.74 -4.35
C SER A 145 -17.61 6.55 -5.18
N THR A 146 -17.84 5.42 -4.51
CA THR A 146 -18.45 4.23 -5.14
C THR A 146 -19.80 4.56 -5.79
N ALA A 147 -20.60 5.45 -5.18
CA ALA A 147 -21.90 5.85 -5.71
C ALA A 147 -21.80 6.55 -7.07
N TYR A 148 -20.79 7.41 -7.25
CA TYR A 148 -20.55 8.06 -8.54
C TYR A 148 -19.89 7.09 -9.53
N HIS A 149 -18.89 6.35 -9.11
CA HIS A 149 -18.16 5.41 -9.97
C HIS A 149 -19.06 4.32 -10.56
N ASN A 150 -20.06 3.85 -9.81
CA ASN A 150 -21.05 2.90 -10.30
C ASN A 150 -21.89 3.42 -11.49
N GLN A 151 -21.91 4.74 -11.74
CA GLN A 151 -22.51 5.28 -12.94
C GLN A 151 -21.58 5.17 -14.16
N ILE A 152 -20.28 5.12 -13.94
CA ILE A 152 -19.25 5.01 -14.99
C ILE A 152 -19.18 3.58 -15.53
N LEU A 153 -19.23 2.58 -14.65
CA LEU A 153 -19.06 1.17 -15.02
C LEU A 153 -19.90 0.71 -16.24
N PRO A 154 -21.21 0.99 -16.32
CA PRO A 154 -22.02 0.57 -17.46
C PRO A 154 -21.77 1.41 -18.73
N LEU A 155 -21.04 2.52 -18.64
CA LEU A 155 -20.72 3.41 -19.75
C LEU A 155 -19.33 3.15 -20.35
N MET A 156 -18.56 2.26 -19.74
CA MET A 156 -17.23 1.89 -20.19
C MET A 156 -17.29 1.08 -21.49
N GLN A 157 -16.28 1.25 -22.33
CA GLN A 157 -16.11 0.56 -23.61
C GLN A 157 -14.72 -0.03 -23.71
N GLY A 158 -14.57 -1.18 -24.36
CA GLY A 158 -13.31 -1.88 -24.55
C GLY A 158 -13.24 -3.18 -23.76
N THR A 159 -12.35 -4.10 -24.20
CA THR A 159 -12.22 -5.45 -23.63
C THR A 159 -10.91 -5.68 -22.88
N LYS A 160 -9.79 -5.14 -23.36
CA LYS A 160 -8.47 -5.20 -22.69
C LYS A 160 -8.15 -3.89 -21.98
N VAL A 161 -8.35 -2.77 -22.68
CA VAL A 161 -8.28 -1.43 -22.12
C VAL A 161 -9.67 -0.87 -22.19
N SER A 162 -10.24 -0.58 -21.05
CA SER A 162 -11.54 0.07 -20.92
C SER A 162 -11.37 1.57 -21.01
N SER A 163 -12.33 2.25 -21.61
CA SER A 163 -12.32 3.71 -21.73
C SER A 163 -13.69 4.32 -21.51
N ILE A 164 -13.72 5.60 -21.14
CA ILE A 164 -14.95 6.38 -21.05
C ILE A 164 -14.85 7.63 -21.92
N SER A 165 -15.92 7.91 -22.66
CA SER A 165 -15.96 9.09 -23.51
C SER A 165 -16.35 10.35 -22.73
N LYS A 166 -15.93 11.52 -23.25
CA LYS A 166 -16.36 12.84 -22.75
C LYS A 166 -17.91 12.98 -22.74
N ALA A 167 -18.59 12.41 -23.74
CA ALA A 167 -20.08 12.44 -23.83
C ALA A 167 -20.68 11.60 -22.66
N ASN A 168 -20.14 10.43 -22.38
CA ASN A 168 -20.61 9.58 -21.31
C ASN A 168 -20.38 10.25 -19.94
N LEU A 169 -19.22 10.86 -19.69
CA LEU A 169 -18.98 11.61 -18.46
C LEU A 169 -19.97 12.77 -18.28
N LYS A 170 -20.26 13.52 -19.33
CA LYS A 170 -21.28 14.61 -19.30
C LYS A 170 -22.67 14.12 -18.90
N SER A 171 -23.00 12.87 -19.20
CA SER A 171 -24.31 12.27 -18.89
C SER A 171 -24.45 11.79 -17.44
N THR A 172 -23.35 11.63 -16.70
CA THR A 172 -23.37 11.22 -15.29
C THR A 172 -24.01 12.30 -14.40
N THR A 173 -24.50 11.88 -13.25
CA THR A 173 -25.18 12.75 -12.29
C THR A 173 -24.27 13.06 -11.11
N VAL A 174 -24.14 14.31 -10.78
CA VAL A 174 -23.50 14.80 -9.55
C VAL A 174 -24.57 15.32 -8.58
N VAL A 175 -24.31 15.19 -7.29
CA VAL A 175 -25.21 15.61 -6.22
C VAL A 175 -24.59 16.76 -5.45
N PHE A 176 -25.39 17.75 -5.08
CA PHE A 176 -24.94 18.96 -4.42
C PHE A 176 -25.78 19.24 -3.17
N PRO A 177 -25.18 19.11 -1.97
CA PRO A 177 -25.71 19.75 -0.77
C PRO A 177 -25.53 21.27 -0.83
N THR A 178 -25.92 21.95 0.23
CA THR A 178 -25.61 23.39 0.41
C THR A 178 -24.10 23.61 0.48
N LEU A 179 -23.61 24.80 0.08
CA LEU A 179 -22.19 25.12 0.12
C LEU A 179 -21.56 24.86 1.50
N PRO A 180 -22.16 25.28 2.63
CA PRO A 180 -21.60 24.97 3.96
C PRO A 180 -21.46 23.47 4.24
N GLU A 181 -22.40 22.64 3.77
CA GLU A 181 -22.29 21.19 3.92
C GLU A 181 -21.21 20.60 3.01
N GLN A 182 -21.04 21.11 1.79
CA GLN A 182 -19.91 20.74 0.93
C GLN A 182 -18.56 21.05 1.58
N GLU A 183 -18.42 22.23 2.22
CA GLU A 183 -17.22 22.63 2.95
C GLU A 183 -16.89 21.64 4.09
N VAL A 184 -17.90 21.30 4.89
CA VAL A 184 -17.69 20.33 5.98
C VAL A 184 -17.30 18.96 5.46
N ILE A 185 -17.96 18.47 4.39
CA ILE A 185 -17.64 17.17 3.80
C ILE A 185 -16.24 17.18 3.19
N GLY A 186 -15.93 18.20 2.37
CA GLY A 186 -14.63 18.32 1.70
C GLY A 186 -13.47 18.41 2.67
N SER A 187 -13.59 19.28 3.68
CA SER A 187 -12.57 19.45 4.73
C SER A 187 -12.39 18.17 5.55
N PHE A 188 -13.47 17.51 5.95
CA PHE A 188 -13.40 16.27 6.74
C PHE A 188 -12.58 15.19 6.04
N PHE A 189 -12.82 14.93 4.76
CA PHE A 189 -12.05 13.93 4.02
C PHE A 189 -10.62 14.38 3.75
N SER A 190 -10.40 15.68 3.48
CA SER A 190 -9.05 16.25 3.34
C SER A 190 -8.23 16.09 4.61
N ASP A 191 -8.82 16.35 5.78
CA ASP A 191 -8.16 16.17 7.08
C ASP A 191 -7.82 14.70 7.34
N LEU A 192 -8.71 13.77 6.97
CA LEU A 192 -8.45 12.32 7.06
C LEU A 192 -7.27 11.90 6.19
N ASP A 193 -7.20 12.36 4.94
CA ASP A 193 -6.09 12.06 4.04
C ASP A 193 -4.76 12.62 4.57
N GLN A 194 -4.78 13.82 5.16
CA GLN A 194 -3.61 14.40 5.83
C GLN A 194 -3.17 13.56 7.02
N LEU A 195 -4.11 13.10 7.86
CA LEU A 195 -3.82 12.22 9.00
C LEU A 195 -3.22 10.88 8.54
N ILE A 196 -3.79 10.25 7.51
CA ILE A 196 -3.29 9.01 6.91
C ILE A 196 -1.85 9.22 6.43
N THR A 197 -1.61 10.30 5.69
CA THR A 197 -0.27 10.64 5.17
C THR A 197 0.74 10.86 6.29
N LEU A 198 0.36 11.59 7.33
CA LEU A 198 1.22 11.84 8.50
C LEU A 198 1.58 10.54 9.23
N HIS A 199 0.59 9.69 9.48
CA HIS A 199 0.82 8.40 10.14
C HIS A 199 1.67 7.46 9.28
N GLN A 200 1.49 7.46 7.95
CA GLN A 200 2.31 6.67 7.06
C GLN A 200 3.79 7.13 7.10
N ARG A 201 4.06 8.42 7.03
CA ARG A 201 5.42 8.97 7.18
C ARG A 201 6.04 8.59 8.51
N LYS A 202 5.31 8.77 9.61
CA LYS A 202 5.78 8.38 10.95
C LYS A 202 6.10 6.89 11.05
N LEU A 203 5.28 6.04 10.42
CA LEU A 203 5.54 4.60 10.37
C LEU A 203 6.83 4.29 9.60
N ASP A 204 7.06 4.96 8.49
CA ASP A 204 8.24 4.75 7.67
C ASP A 204 9.51 5.26 8.35
N ASP A 205 9.46 6.44 9.00
CA ASP A 205 10.55 6.97 9.84
C ASP A 205 10.93 5.99 10.98
N VAL A 206 9.93 5.42 11.67
CA VAL A 206 10.16 4.45 12.75
C VAL A 206 10.76 3.15 12.21
N LYS A 207 10.35 2.70 11.02
CA LYS A 207 10.96 1.53 10.36
C LYS A 207 12.43 1.79 10.00
N GLU A 208 12.74 2.96 9.46
CA GLU A 208 14.13 3.35 9.16
C GLU A 208 14.97 3.44 10.43
N LEU A 209 14.43 4.07 11.48
CA LEU A 209 15.10 4.13 12.79
C LEU A 209 15.37 2.73 13.34
N LYS A 210 14.36 1.83 13.32
CA LYS A 210 14.54 0.42 13.75
C LYS A 210 15.68 -0.23 12.96
N LYS A 211 15.70 -0.07 11.64
CA LYS A 211 16.76 -0.64 10.78
C LYS A 211 18.15 -0.10 11.14
N ALA A 212 18.27 1.19 11.35
CA ALA A 212 19.54 1.84 11.73
C ALA A 212 20.02 1.38 13.11
N LEU A 213 19.13 1.28 14.08
CA LEU A 213 19.44 0.80 15.43
C LEU A 213 19.88 -0.66 15.39
N LEU A 214 19.19 -1.53 14.65
CA LEU A 214 19.58 -2.94 14.52
C LEU A 214 20.99 -3.10 13.94
N GLN A 215 21.39 -2.25 12.99
CA GLN A 215 22.75 -2.27 12.43
C GLN A 215 23.81 -1.85 13.44
N LYS A 216 23.49 -0.93 14.35
CA LYS A 216 24.45 -0.38 15.31
C LYS A 216 24.49 -1.14 16.64
N MET A 217 23.39 -1.76 17.04
CA MET A 217 23.25 -2.46 18.34
C MET A 217 23.77 -3.91 18.31
N PHE A 218 24.16 -4.42 17.15
CA PHE A 218 24.77 -5.73 17.03
C PHE A 218 26.23 -5.61 16.55
N PRO A 219 27.17 -6.43 17.07
CA PRO A 219 28.55 -6.46 16.59
C PRO A 219 28.62 -6.84 15.10
N LYS A 220 29.57 -6.28 14.37
CA LYS A 220 29.74 -6.52 12.93
C LYS A 220 30.40 -7.87 12.59
N GLY A 221 30.82 -8.63 13.57
CA GLY A 221 31.40 -9.97 13.38
C GLY A 221 32.79 -10.01 12.75
N ASN A 222 33.45 -8.88 12.60
CA ASN A 222 34.82 -8.75 12.04
C ASN A 222 35.91 -8.74 13.09
N GLY A 223 35.75 -9.47 14.20
CA GLY A 223 36.68 -9.49 15.33
C GLY A 223 36.40 -8.39 16.36
N ASN A 224 35.38 -7.59 16.18
CA ASN A 224 34.94 -6.62 17.19
C ASN A 224 33.66 -7.13 17.89
N ASP A 225 33.82 -7.50 19.16
CA ASP A 225 32.73 -8.03 20.00
C ASP A 225 31.89 -6.95 20.69
N PHE A 226 32.09 -5.68 20.33
CA PHE A 226 31.32 -4.54 20.81
C PHE A 226 30.46 -3.95 19.73
N PRO A 227 29.14 -3.74 19.98
CA PRO A 227 28.30 -2.98 19.07
C PRO A 227 28.65 -1.48 19.10
N GLU A 228 28.38 -0.76 18.02
CA GLU A 228 28.59 0.69 17.93
C GLU A 228 27.66 1.46 18.89
N LEU A 229 26.47 0.96 19.14
CA LEU A 229 25.49 1.52 20.06
C LEU A 229 25.10 0.48 21.09
N ARG A 230 25.07 0.87 22.36
CA ARG A 230 24.77 -0.01 23.49
C ARG A 230 24.10 0.75 24.61
N PHE A 231 23.27 0.09 25.39
CA PHE A 231 22.76 0.69 26.62
C PHE A 231 23.90 0.85 27.65
N PRO A 232 23.95 1.99 28.37
CA PRO A 232 25.09 2.36 29.23
C PRO A 232 25.41 1.32 30.30
N GLU A 233 24.41 0.58 30.77
CA GLU A 233 24.55 -0.41 31.85
C GLU A 233 25.33 -1.69 31.43
N PHE A 234 25.48 -1.91 30.11
CA PHE A 234 26.10 -3.13 29.57
C PHE A 234 27.46 -2.80 28.98
N THR A 235 28.54 -3.24 29.68
CA THR A 235 29.93 -2.92 29.31
C THR A 235 30.73 -4.12 28.82
N ASP A 236 30.31 -5.36 29.16
CA ASP A 236 31.06 -6.57 28.81
C ASP A 236 31.06 -6.85 27.31
N ALA A 237 32.16 -7.36 26.77
CA ALA A 237 32.23 -7.84 25.39
C ALA A 237 31.19 -8.93 25.13
N TRP A 238 30.60 -8.94 23.92
CA TRP A 238 29.71 -10.02 23.53
C TRP A 238 30.48 -11.28 23.25
N LYS A 239 29.98 -12.41 23.75
CA LYS A 239 30.59 -13.73 23.58
C LYS A 239 29.94 -14.44 22.41
N GLN A 240 30.75 -14.92 21.47
CA GLN A 240 30.25 -15.79 20.39
C GLN A 240 29.93 -17.17 20.93
N ARG A 241 28.76 -17.68 20.66
CA ARG A 241 28.27 -18.99 21.07
C ARG A 241 27.54 -19.66 19.91
N LYS A 242 27.56 -20.98 19.86
CA LYS A 242 26.79 -21.75 18.86
C LYS A 242 25.31 -21.72 19.20
N LEU A 243 24.43 -21.54 18.18
CA LEU A 243 22.99 -21.56 18.39
C LEU A 243 22.47 -22.85 19.01
N GLY A 244 23.07 -24.00 18.65
CA GLY A 244 22.73 -25.29 19.22
C GLY A 244 22.91 -25.41 20.77
N GLU A 245 23.63 -24.47 21.39
CA GLU A 245 23.72 -24.40 22.86
C GLU A 245 22.47 -23.81 23.50
N PHE A 246 21.65 -23.09 22.71
CA PHE A 246 20.49 -22.35 23.17
C PHE A 246 19.16 -22.86 22.61
N MET A 247 19.20 -23.80 21.66
CA MET A 247 18.02 -24.33 21.01
C MET A 247 18.09 -25.85 20.87
N LYS A 248 16.92 -26.50 21.02
CA LYS A 248 16.75 -27.93 20.77
C LYS A 248 15.58 -28.17 19.84
N GLU A 249 15.82 -28.92 18.76
CA GLU A 249 14.73 -29.24 17.82
C GLU A 249 13.63 -30.05 18.51
N SER A 250 12.37 -29.57 18.36
CA SER A 250 11.19 -30.25 18.89
C SER A 250 10.57 -31.13 17.80
N LYS A 251 10.42 -32.43 18.12
CA LYS A 251 9.85 -33.45 17.24
C LYS A 251 8.69 -34.20 17.90
N ILE A 252 7.82 -33.48 18.59
CA ILE A 252 6.62 -34.05 19.21
C ILE A 252 5.68 -34.50 18.08
N LEU A 253 5.40 -35.80 18.00
CA LEU A 253 4.52 -36.35 16.98
C LEU A 253 3.12 -35.77 17.12
N GLY A 254 2.58 -35.32 16.02
CA GLY A 254 1.23 -34.80 15.88
C GLY A 254 0.39 -35.66 14.94
N SER A 255 -0.56 -35.03 14.29
CA SER A 255 -1.55 -35.66 13.43
C SER A 255 -1.03 -35.90 12.01
N LYS A 256 -1.82 -36.59 11.21
CA LYS A 256 -1.63 -36.66 9.76
C LYS A 256 -2.17 -35.40 9.07
N GLY A 257 -1.70 -35.13 7.86
CA GLY A 257 -1.97 -33.90 7.17
C GLY A 257 -3.43 -33.63 6.80
N ASP A 258 -4.29 -34.66 6.84
CA ASP A 258 -5.74 -34.55 6.61
C ASP A 258 -6.51 -33.97 7.81
N ILE A 259 -5.99 -34.13 9.05
CA ILE A 259 -6.64 -33.68 10.29
C ILE A 259 -5.81 -32.67 11.09
N ALA A 260 -4.54 -32.44 10.71
CA ALA A 260 -3.65 -31.53 11.41
C ALA A 260 -4.15 -30.08 11.46
N ARG A 261 -4.04 -29.43 12.63
CA ARG A 261 -4.25 -27.99 12.78
C ARG A 261 -2.99 -27.24 12.39
N LYS A 262 -2.91 -26.83 11.13
CA LYS A 262 -1.68 -26.36 10.52
C LYS A 262 -1.37 -24.90 10.79
N LEU A 263 -0.10 -24.62 11.02
CA LEU A 263 0.44 -23.25 11.00
C LEU A 263 1.33 -23.03 9.77
N THR A 264 1.61 -21.76 9.48
CA THR A 264 2.57 -21.33 8.45
C THR A 264 3.41 -20.18 8.95
N VAL A 265 4.68 -20.17 8.55
CA VAL A 265 5.61 -19.06 8.80
C VAL A 265 5.55 -18.12 7.61
N ARG A 266 5.16 -16.88 7.86
CA ARG A 266 5.07 -15.85 6.81
C ARG A 266 6.45 -15.32 6.45
N LEU A 267 6.61 -14.98 5.17
CA LEU A 267 7.84 -14.39 4.64
C LEU A 267 8.09 -13.00 5.22
N TRP A 268 9.35 -12.57 5.19
CA TRP A 268 9.78 -11.22 5.54
C TRP A 268 9.49 -10.84 7.00
N GLY A 269 9.69 -11.80 7.91
CA GLY A 269 9.50 -11.58 9.34
C GLY A 269 8.06 -11.26 9.77
N ARG A 270 7.06 -11.62 8.95
CA ARG A 270 5.63 -11.33 9.24
C ARG A 270 5.00 -12.28 10.25
N GLY A 271 5.83 -13.09 10.93
CA GLY A 271 5.40 -13.96 12.04
C GLY A 271 4.80 -15.28 11.62
N VAL A 272 4.18 -15.95 12.59
CA VAL A 272 3.54 -17.26 12.44
C VAL A 272 2.04 -17.11 12.54
N VAL A 273 1.29 -17.76 11.65
CA VAL A 273 -0.17 -17.69 11.62
C VAL A 273 -0.79 -19.06 11.38
N SER A 274 -2.07 -19.22 11.72
CA SER A 274 -2.83 -20.40 11.32
C SER A 274 -2.93 -20.46 9.80
N LYS A 275 -2.74 -21.65 9.22
CA LYS A 275 -2.93 -21.89 7.80
C LYS A 275 -4.41 -22.17 7.53
N LYS A 276 -5.04 -21.28 6.77
CA LYS A 276 -6.38 -21.51 6.26
C LYS A 276 -6.27 -22.40 5.01
N GLU A 277 -6.79 -23.61 5.09
CA GLU A 277 -6.81 -24.53 3.95
C GLU A 277 -8.23 -24.64 3.37
N ILE A 278 -8.31 -24.65 2.04
CA ILE A 278 -9.55 -24.88 1.30
C ILE A 278 -9.77 -26.40 1.11
N TYR A 279 -8.67 -27.17 1.13
CA TYR A 279 -8.70 -28.64 0.94
C TYR A 279 -7.95 -29.33 2.07
N SER A 280 -8.41 -30.55 2.46
CA SER A 280 -7.69 -31.41 3.38
C SER A 280 -6.34 -31.83 2.79
N GLY A 281 -5.31 -31.85 3.62
CA GLY A 281 -3.98 -32.30 3.22
C GLY A 281 -3.89 -33.82 3.07
N SER A 282 -2.71 -34.32 2.66
CA SER A 282 -2.45 -35.75 2.50
C SER A 282 -2.37 -36.49 3.83
N SER A 283 -3.10 -37.59 4.00
CA SER A 283 -2.99 -38.51 5.13
C SER A 283 -1.61 -39.21 5.23
N ALA A 284 -0.80 -39.18 4.16
CA ALA A 284 0.57 -39.71 4.19
C ALA A 284 1.57 -38.78 4.88
N THR A 285 1.28 -37.45 4.99
CA THR A 285 2.20 -36.46 5.52
C THR A 285 2.10 -36.41 7.04
N GLN A 286 3.23 -36.63 7.74
CA GLN A 286 3.32 -36.51 9.20
C GLN A 286 3.55 -35.05 9.59
N TYR A 287 2.75 -34.57 10.54
CA TYR A 287 2.90 -33.27 11.18
C TYR A 287 3.42 -33.42 12.61
N TYR A 288 3.95 -32.36 13.15
CA TYR A 288 4.55 -32.29 14.48
C TYR A 288 3.92 -31.16 15.28
N ILE A 289 3.58 -31.42 16.52
CA ILE A 289 2.98 -30.44 17.44
C ILE A 289 4.02 -29.37 17.77
N ARG A 290 3.58 -28.13 17.70
CA ARG A 290 4.36 -26.94 18.03
C ARG A 290 3.84 -26.27 19.29
N LYS A 291 4.75 -25.70 20.09
CA LYS A 291 4.40 -25.06 21.35
C LYS A 291 4.66 -23.58 21.28
N SER A 292 3.86 -22.80 22.01
CA SER A 292 4.09 -21.38 22.20
C SER A 292 5.50 -21.11 22.72
N GLY A 293 6.14 -20.04 22.22
CA GLY A 293 7.50 -19.64 22.59
C GLY A 293 8.61 -20.36 21.83
N GLN A 294 8.33 -21.41 21.05
CA GLN A 294 9.32 -22.04 20.20
C GLN A 294 9.73 -21.11 19.05
N PHE A 295 11.01 -21.11 18.70
CA PHE A 295 11.50 -20.55 17.45
C PHE A 295 11.19 -21.51 16.31
N ILE A 296 10.67 -21.00 15.19
CA ILE A 296 10.33 -21.77 13.98
C ILE A 296 10.84 -21.08 12.73
N TYR A 297 11.27 -21.85 11.73
CA TYR A 297 11.60 -21.29 10.42
C TYR A 297 11.15 -22.20 9.27
N GLY A 298 10.96 -21.60 8.08
CA GLY A 298 10.69 -22.32 6.83
C GLY A 298 11.99 -22.67 6.10
N LYS A 299 12.30 -23.98 5.94
CA LYS A 299 13.54 -24.42 5.27
C LYS A 299 13.64 -23.93 3.82
N LEU A 300 12.52 -23.94 3.08
CA LEU A 300 12.46 -23.52 1.67
C LEU A 300 12.56 -21.99 1.52
N ASP A 301 12.01 -21.26 2.51
CA ASP A 301 11.89 -19.82 2.49
C ASP A 301 12.82 -19.11 3.46
N PHE A 302 13.90 -19.76 3.83
CA PHE A 302 14.88 -19.21 4.77
C PHE A 302 15.47 -17.87 4.29
N LEU A 303 15.85 -17.78 3.02
CA LEU A 303 16.36 -16.55 2.40
C LEU A 303 15.29 -15.46 2.26
N ASN A 304 14.02 -15.82 2.34
CA ASN A 304 12.88 -14.92 2.38
C ASN A 304 12.47 -14.58 3.82
N GLN A 305 13.35 -14.83 4.81
CA GLN A 305 13.15 -14.55 6.22
C GLN A 305 11.83 -15.15 6.76
N ALA A 306 11.53 -16.39 6.40
CA ALA A 306 10.45 -17.15 7.01
C ALA A 306 10.86 -17.61 8.43
N PHE A 307 10.90 -16.66 9.37
CA PHE A 307 11.26 -16.85 10.78
C PHE A 307 10.14 -16.38 11.69
N GLY A 308 10.00 -17.00 12.86
CA GLY A 308 9.05 -16.54 13.86
C GLY A 308 9.20 -17.21 15.22
N ILE A 309 8.58 -16.60 16.22
CA ILE A 309 8.29 -17.23 17.51
C ILE A 309 6.81 -17.61 17.47
N ILE A 310 6.49 -18.83 17.88
CA ILE A 310 5.13 -19.33 17.90
C ILE A 310 4.34 -18.60 18.99
N PRO A 311 3.28 -17.86 18.63
CA PRO A 311 2.52 -17.10 19.61
C PRO A 311 1.58 -18.00 20.43
N PRO A 312 1.08 -17.54 21.58
CA PRO A 312 0.23 -18.33 22.48
C PRO A 312 -1.04 -18.92 21.82
N GLU A 313 -1.66 -18.18 20.93
CA GLU A 313 -2.88 -18.59 20.21
C GLU A 313 -2.66 -19.75 19.21
N LEU A 314 -1.41 -20.07 18.90
CA LEU A 314 -1.04 -21.19 18.04
C LEU A 314 -0.40 -22.37 18.82
N ASP A 315 -0.49 -22.36 20.15
CA ASP A 315 -0.06 -23.50 20.95
C ASP A 315 -0.83 -24.78 20.55
N GLY A 316 -0.10 -25.87 20.36
CA GLY A 316 -0.69 -27.12 19.88
C GLY A 316 -1.03 -27.19 18.39
N TYR A 317 -0.75 -26.14 17.62
CA TYR A 317 -0.79 -26.23 16.15
C TYR A 317 0.39 -27.05 15.62
N GLU A 318 0.34 -27.39 14.34
CA GLU A 318 1.25 -28.38 13.76
C GLU A 318 1.94 -27.86 12.50
N SER A 319 3.17 -28.32 12.26
CA SER A 319 3.91 -28.11 11.02
C SER A 319 4.69 -29.36 10.60
N THR A 320 5.12 -29.44 9.35
CA THR A 320 6.00 -30.50 8.85
C THR A 320 7.47 -30.26 9.23
N LEU A 321 8.35 -31.18 8.87
CA LEU A 321 9.80 -31.01 9.01
C LEU A 321 10.39 -29.95 8.05
N ASP A 322 9.63 -29.48 7.08
CA ASP A 322 10.02 -28.32 6.27
C ASP A 322 9.85 -26.98 7.02
N SER A 323 9.12 -27.00 8.14
CA SER A 323 9.05 -25.90 9.10
C SER A 323 9.36 -26.43 10.51
N PRO A 324 10.65 -26.72 10.81
CA PRO A 324 11.08 -27.20 12.12
C PRO A 324 10.94 -26.13 13.17
N ALA A 325 10.63 -26.54 14.40
CA ALA A 325 10.58 -25.66 15.56
C ALA A 325 11.54 -26.11 16.66
N PHE A 326 12.00 -25.17 17.46
CA PHE A 326 13.04 -25.36 18.48
C PHE A 326 12.57 -24.81 19.81
N ASP A 327 12.71 -25.64 20.84
CA ASP A 327 12.60 -25.20 22.22
C ASP A 327 13.79 -24.29 22.55
N LEU A 328 13.52 -23.12 23.11
CA LEU A 328 14.55 -22.20 23.55
C LEU A 328 15.01 -22.59 24.95
N LEU A 329 16.32 -22.77 25.11
CA LEU A 329 16.95 -23.13 26.36
C LEU A 329 17.29 -21.89 27.21
N LYS A 330 17.71 -22.09 28.45
CA LYS A 330 18.13 -21.01 29.35
C LYS A 330 19.30 -20.21 28.73
N GLY A 331 19.19 -18.89 28.77
CA GLY A 331 20.29 -17.98 28.34
C GLY A 331 20.04 -17.28 27.02
N ILE A 332 18.90 -17.53 26.34
CA ILE A 332 18.50 -16.78 25.16
C ILE A 332 17.04 -16.28 25.27
N ASN A 333 16.81 -15.05 24.80
CA ASN A 333 15.49 -14.49 24.65
C ASN A 333 15.00 -14.72 23.22
N GLY A 334 13.77 -15.21 23.04
CA GLY A 334 13.23 -15.55 21.72
C GLY A 334 13.10 -14.35 20.79
N GLN A 335 12.69 -13.18 21.31
CA GLN A 335 12.59 -11.96 20.51
C GLN A 335 13.99 -11.48 20.08
N PHE A 336 14.98 -11.54 20.98
CA PHE A 336 16.37 -11.24 20.63
C PHE A 336 16.89 -12.18 19.53
N LEU A 337 16.63 -13.48 19.66
CA LEU A 337 17.02 -14.47 18.65
C LEU A 337 16.37 -14.14 17.30
N LEU A 338 15.07 -13.82 17.29
CA LEU A 338 14.36 -13.48 16.06
C LEU A 338 14.96 -12.26 15.36
N GLU A 339 15.24 -11.17 16.10
CA GLU A 339 15.90 -9.98 15.55
C GLU A 339 17.32 -10.28 15.05
N PHE A 340 18.06 -11.13 15.76
CA PHE A 340 19.42 -11.54 15.37
C PHE A 340 19.42 -12.32 14.06
N VAL A 341 18.59 -13.37 13.93
CA VAL A 341 18.55 -14.22 12.72
C VAL A 341 17.93 -13.52 11.51
N SER A 342 17.12 -12.50 11.75
CA SER A 342 16.48 -11.69 10.67
C SER A 342 17.45 -10.68 10.05
N ARG A 343 18.65 -10.52 10.57
CA ARG A 343 19.67 -9.65 9.97
C ARG A 343 20.23 -10.29 8.70
N LYS A 344 20.42 -9.45 7.67
CA LYS A 344 20.91 -9.89 6.36
C LYS A 344 22.25 -10.64 6.47
N GLU A 345 23.15 -10.17 7.33
CA GLU A 345 24.46 -10.77 7.58
C GLU A 345 24.33 -12.21 8.07
N PHE A 346 23.32 -12.53 8.88
CA PHE A 346 23.08 -13.88 9.38
C PHE A 346 22.41 -14.77 8.33
N TYR A 347 21.18 -14.43 7.88
CA TYR A 347 20.43 -15.34 7.03
C TYR A 347 21.03 -15.50 5.63
N TYR A 348 21.73 -14.47 5.13
CA TYR A 348 22.39 -14.56 3.84
C TYR A 348 23.63 -15.45 3.89
N TYR A 349 24.42 -15.36 4.96
CA TYR A 349 25.56 -16.24 5.18
C TYR A 349 25.11 -17.70 5.30
N GLN A 350 24.12 -17.99 6.14
CA GLN A 350 23.55 -19.33 6.29
C GLN A 350 22.89 -19.82 4.98
N GLY A 351 22.26 -18.94 4.24
CA GLY A 351 21.66 -19.27 2.95
C GLY A 351 22.66 -19.70 1.88
N ASN A 352 23.92 -19.26 1.95
CA ASN A 352 24.95 -19.64 1.02
C ASN A 352 25.42 -21.10 1.20
N ILE A 353 25.26 -21.68 2.37
CA ILE A 353 25.54 -23.08 2.66
C ILE A 353 24.33 -24.01 2.45
N ALA A 354 23.20 -23.45 1.98
CA ALA A 354 21.99 -24.22 1.71
C ALA A 354 22.16 -25.15 0.52
N ASN A 355 21.68 -26.39 0.66
CA ASN A 355 21.65 -27.38 -0.40
C ASN A 355 20.38 -27.27 -1.27
N GLY A 356 20.48 -27.58 -2.56
CA GLY A 356 19.35 -27.65 -3.49
C GLY A 356 19.50 -26.76 -4.74
N SER A 357 18.51 -26.80 -5.61
CA SER A 357 18.48 -26.03 -6.86
C SER A 357 18.26 -24.53 -6.59
N ARG A 358 18.55 -23.69 -7.59
CA ARG A 358 18.35 -22.20 -7.51
C ARG A 358 16.94 -21.77 -7.09
N LYS A 359 15.92 -22.63 -7.29
CA LYS A 359 14.52 -22.33 -6.98
C LYS A 359 14.04 -22.93 -5.64
N ALA A 360 14.78 -23.87 -5.05
CA ALA A 360 14.36 -24.59 -3.85
C ALA A 360 15.55 -24.95 -2.95
N LYS A 361 16.30 -23.93 -2.52
CA LYS A 361 17.36 -24.12 -1.53
C LYS A 361 16.77 -24.40 -0.15
N ARG A 362 17.26 -25.43 0.52
CA ARG A 362 16.86 -25.81 1.88
C ARG A 362 18.00 -25.62 2.86
N ILE A 363 17.70 -25.00 3.98
CA ILE A 363 18.61 -24.94 5.13
C ILE A 363 18.31 -26.14 6.04
N HIS A 364 19.31 -26.93 6.34
CA HIS A 364 19.20 -28.05 7.26
C HIS A 364 19.31 -27.59 8.72
N THR A 365 18.86 -28.45 9.63
CA THR A 365 18.85 -28.19 11.09
C THR A 365 20.18 -28.53 11.78
N GLU A 366 21.11 -29.14 11.04
CA GLU A 366 22.42 -29.58 11.53
C GLU A 366 23.48 -28.48 11.47
#